data_fe169e63dc68017f4c7c5ae76b7949d4
#
_entry.id   fe169e63dc68017f4c7c5ae76b7949d4
#
_cell.length_a   1.000
_cell.length_b   1.000
_cell.length_c   1.000
_cell.angle_alpha   90.00
_cell.angle_beta   90.00
_cell.angle_gamma   90.00
#
_symmetry.space_group_name_H-M   'P 1'
#
loop_
_entity.id
_entity.type
_entity.pdbx_description
1 polymer ?
#
loop_
_entity_poly.entity_id
_entity_poly.type
_entity_poly.pdbx_seq_one_letter_code
_entity_poly.pdbx_strand_id
1 'polypeptide(L)'
;MPLARQDAHAFHFLVDMLESVEIGLVVLDLEFKVQLWNGFMENHSGLTSTAVREQNIFFLFPELPAAWLKRKIDTVVMLNTRAFTSWELRPYLFRFGSSRPITGTLPYMYQNVTISPLAEPDGTIKRVCLMVYDVTDVACSRIELEQANAQLNCLSKTDNLTKLLNRGAWESHLNSEFERFRRYGHDCTLIMLDIDNFKRVNDQYGHQAGDDVIRHLAETMRTCLRSTDHLGRYGGEEFAIILPETSLEGACVIAERLRQTIAQAEVRSHNANLSYTVSLGLATLHKQTASSQQWLRQADEALYAAKHAGKNQMLCAGL
;
A
#
# COMPACT_ATOMS: atom_id res chain seq x y z
N MET A 1 51.19 -18.17 35.05
CA MET A 1 49.97 -18.96 34.93
C MET A 1 48.64 -18.27 35.34
N PRO A 2 48.55 -16.98 35.74
CA PRO A 2 47.23 -16.33 35.98
C PRO A 2 46.53 -15.78 34.75
N LEU A 3 47.24 -15.34 33.70
CA LEU A 3 46.68 -14.74 32.49
C LEU A 3 45.74 -15.71 31.71
N ALA A 4 46.15 -16.97 31.54
CA ALA A 4 45.37 -17.97 30.83
C ALA A 4 44.00 -18.31 31.47
N ARG A 5 43.85 -18.12 32.80
CA ARG A 5 42.58 -18.31 33.52
C ARG A 5 41.65 -17.12 33.38
N GLN A 6 42.16 -15.88 33.28
CA GLN A 6 41.38 -14.69 33.07
C GLN A 6 40.81 -14.67 31.63
N ASP A 7 41.62 -15.06 30.64
CA ASP A 7 41.20 -15.17 29.24
C ASP A 7 40.14 -16.24 29.03
N ALA A 8 40.25 -17.39 29.75
CA ALA A 8 39.24 -18.45 29.69
C ALA A 8 37.91 -18.03 30.33
N HIS A 9 37.95 -17.25 31.42
CA HIS A 9 36.72 -16.72 32.08
C HIS A 9 36.04 -15.65 31.21
N ALA A 10 36.81 -14.76 30.58
CA ALA A 10 36.30 -13.75 29.65
C ALA A 10 35.66 -14.39 28.42
N PHE A 11 36.30 -15.44 27.90
CA PHE A 11 35.81 -16.19 26.76
C PHE A 11 34.49 -16.92 27.10
N HIS A 12 34.42 -17.58 28.27
CA HIS A 12 33.20 -18.25 28.72
C HIS A 12 32.04 -17.27 28.89
N PHE A 13 32.30 -16.11 29.50
CA PHE A 13 31.28 -15.05 29.63
C PHE A 13 30.77 -14.54 28.28
N LEU A 14 31.64 -14.38 27.28
CA LEU A 14 31.23 -13.98 25.92
C LEU A 14 30.35 -15.04 25.25
N VAL A 15 30.68 -16.33 25.42
CA VAL A 15 29.86 -17.43 24.92
C VAL A 15 28.50 -17.44 25.59
N ASP A 16 28.43 -17.35 26.93
CA ASP A 16 27.18 -17.30 27.66
C ASP A 16 26.31 -16.10 27.24
N MET A 17 26.92 -14.94 27.00
CA MET A 17 26.21 -13.78 26.44
C MET A 17 25.60 -14.08 25.08
N LEU A 18 26.37 -14.68 24.16
CA LEU A 18 25.87 -15.01 22.81
C LEU A 18 24.73 -16.04 22.86
N GLU A 19 24.78 -16.98 23.81
CA GLU A 19 23.73 -17.98 24.01
C GLU A 19 22.46 -17.38 24.61
N SER A 20 22.56 -16.35 25.47
CA SER A 20 21.44 -15.74 26.18
C SER A 20 20.72 -14.62 25.42
N VAL A 21 21.29 -14.15 24.30
CA VAL A 21 20.68 -13.06 23.51
C VAL A 21 19.45 -13.55 22.75
N GLU A 22 18.33 -12.81 22.90
CA GLU A 22 17.07 -13.06 22.16
C GLU A 22 17.14 -12.62 20.69
N ILE A 23 18.27 -12.89 20.04
CA ILE A 23 18.51 -12.63 18.63
C ILE A 23 19.17 -13.88 18.05
N GLY A 24 18.65 -14.36 16.93
CA GLY A 24 19.28 -15.47 16.22
C GLY A 24 20.60 -15.05 15.62
N LEU A 25 21.68 -15.72 16.02
CA LEU A 25 23.03 -15.51 15.49
C LEU A 25 23.48 -16.74 14.72
N VAL A 26 23.75 -16.53 13.42
CA VAL A 26 24.27 -17.57 12.53
C VAL A 26 25.54 -17.04 11.88
N VAL A 27 26.65 -17.69 12.07
CA VAL A 27 27.88 -17.39 11.32
C VAL A 27 28.06 -18.47 10.24
N LEU A 28 28.25 -18.03 9.01
CA LEU A 28 28.51 -18.88 7.85
C LEU A 28 29.90 -18.57 7.29
N ASP A 29 30.60 -19.59 6.80
CA ASP A 29 31.73 -19.38 5.90
C ASP A 29 31.26 -19.08 4.46
N LEU A 30 32.20 -18.85 3.54
CA LEU A 30 31.88 -18.55 2.15
C LEU A 30 31.37 -19.76 1.35
N GLU A 31 31.48 -20.97 1.90
CA GLU A 31 30.87 -22.19 1.38
C GLU A 31 29.47 -22.44 1.97
N PHE A 32 28.94 -21.49 2.76
CA PHE A 32 27.64 -21.54 3.45
C PHE A 32 27.56 -22.62 4.52
N LYS A 33 28.69 -23.04 5.12
CA LYS A 33 28.74 -23.95 6.26
C LYS A 33 28.56 -23.16 7.56
N VAL A 34 27.77 -23.70 8.46
CA VAL A 34 27.49 -23.09 9.76
C VAL A 34 28.73 -23.20 10.67
N GLN A 35 29.23 -22.04 11.13
CA GLN A 35 30.34 -21.95 12.08
C GLN A 35 29.88 -21.59 13.48
N LEU A 36 28.73 -20.87 13.60
CA LEU A 36 28.11 -20.52 14.89
C LEU A 36 26.59 -20.59 14.73
N TRP A 37 25.95 -21.10 15.79
CA TRP A 37 24.52 -21.27 15.91
C TRP A 37 24.18 -21.12 17.39
N ASN A 38 23.56 -20.00 17.80
CA ASN A 38 23.34 -19.70 19.21
C ASN A 38 22.03 -20.30 19.75
N GLY A 39 21.80 -20.17 21.05
CA GLY A 39 20.65 -20.72 21.76
C GLY A 39 19.30 -20.27 21.19
N PHE A 40 19.17 -19.03 20.71
CA PHE A 40 17.96 -18.59 20.03
C PHE A 40 17.66 -19.47 18.78
N MET A 41 18.67 -19.70 17.97
CA MET A 41 18.52 -20.52 16.77
C MET A 41 18.25 -22.00 17.11
N GLU A 42 18.86 -22.54 18.16
CA GLU A 42 18.57 -23.90 18.65
C GLU A 42 17.11 -24.04 19.10
N ASN A 43 16.64 -23.10 19.90
CA ASN A 43 15.28 -23.12 20.45
C ASN A 43 14.18 -23.04 19.37
N HIS A 44 14.41 -22.26 18.32
CA HIS A 44 13.40 -22.06 17.27
C HIS A 44 13.49 -23.06 16.11
N SER A 45 14.67 -23.62 15.87
CA SER A 45 14.85 -24.64 14.81
C SER A 45 14.67 -26.08 15.30
N GLY A 46 14.90 -26.31 16.60
CA GLY A 46 14.98 -27.65 17.17
C GLY A 46 16.29 -28.37 16.84
N LEU A 47 17.27 -27.69 16.20
CA LEU A 47 18.57 -28.24 15.84
C LEU A 47 19.65 -27.69 16.77
N THR A 48 20.44 -28.57 17.40
CA THR A 48 21.54 -28.17 18.27
C THR A 48 22.71 -27.62 17.50
N SER A 49 23.52 -26.71 18.09
CA SER A 49 24.72 -26.14 17.52
C SER A 49 25.71 -27.21 17.07
N THR A 50 25.80 -28.31 17.84
CA THR A 50 26.67 -29.46 17.50
C THR A 50 26.20 -30.20 16.24
N ALA A 51 24.88 -30.30 16.02
CA ALA A 51 24.31 -30.99 14.87
C ALA A 51 24.47 -30.20 13.57
N VAL A 52 24.42 -28.85 13.64
CA VAL A 52 24.48 -27.99 12.44
C VAL A 52 25.88 -27.55 12.08
N ARG A 53 26.84 -27.65 12.99
CA ARG A 53 28.21 -27.21 12.78
C ARG A 53 28.86 -27.87 11.58
N GLU A 54 29.53 -27.08 10.74
CA GLU A 54 30.18 -27.52 9.47
C GLU A 54 29.20 -28.04 8.41
N GLN A 55 27.88 -28.03 8.69
CA GLN A 55 26.87 -28.42 7.71
C GLN A 55 26.49 -27.20 6.83
N ASN A 56 26.19 -27.47 5.57
CA ASN A 56 25.73 -26.41 4.66
C ASN A 56 24.28 -26.03 5.01
N ILE A 57 24.06 -24.72 5.21
CA ILE A 57 22.77 -24.18 5.64
C ILE A 57 21.59 -24.51 4.70
N PHE A 58 21.84 -24.67 3.40
CA PHE A 58 20.82 -25.01 2.42
C PHE A 58 20.42 -26.48 2.42
N PHE A 59 21.27 -27.36 3.00
CA PHE A 59 20.87 -28.74 3.26
C PHE A 59 20.04 -28.87 4.53
N LEU A 60 20.36 -28.06 5.54
CA LEU A 60 19.61 -28.03 6.80
C LEU A 60 18.23 -27.41 6.62
N PHE A 61 18.13 -26.36 5.79
CA PHE A 61 16.91 -25.60 5.52
C PHE A 61 16.68 -25.47 4.00
N PRO A 62 16.13 -26.52 3.35
CA PRO A 62 15.90 -26.52 1.90
C PRO A 62 14.92 -25.42 1.42
N GLU A 63 14.08 -24.92 2.32
CA GLU A 63 13.14 -23.83 2.08
C GLU A 63 13.78 -22.45 2.00
N LEU A 64 15.05 -22.29 2.40
CA LEU A 64 15.76 -21.03 2.28
C LEU A 64 15.85 -20.59 0.80
N PRO A 65 15.64 -19.30 0.52
CA PRO A 65 15.74 -18.77 -0.84
C PRO A 65 17.19 -18.68 -1.30
N ALA A 66 17.80 -19.83 -1.66
CA ALA A 66 19.23 -19.99 -1.87
C ALA A 66 19.82 -18.97 -2.85
N ALA A 67 19.19 -18.76 -4.02
CA ALA A 67 19.69 -17.82 -5.02
C ALA A 67 19.68 -16.36 -4.53
N TRP A 68 18.70 -16.00 -3.71
CA TRP A 68 18.58 -14.67 -3.11
C TRP A 68 19.61 -14.47 -2.00
N LEU A 69 19.72 -15.44 -1.07
CA LEU A 69 20.65 -15.34 0.07
C LEU A 69 22.11 -15.33 -0.39
N LYS A 70 22.48 -16.17 -1.36
CA LYS A 70 23.82 -16.17 -1.97
C LYS A 70 24.16 -14.80 -2.52
N ARG A 71 23.32 -14.22 -3.39
CA ARG A 71 23.55 -12.89 -3.95
C ARG A 71 23.68 -11.79 -2.90
N LYS A 72 22.89 -11.87 -1.82
CA LYS A 72 23.00 -10.91 -0.70
C LYS A 72 24.33 -11.05 0.03
N ILE A 73 24.77 -12.27 0.32
CA ILE A 73 26.05 -12.55 0.97
C ILE A 73 27.23 -12.11 0.08
N ASP A 74 27.20 -12.45 -1.22
CA ASP A 74 28.22 -12.03 -2.19
C ASP A 74 28.35 -10.50 -2.23
N THR A 75 27.23 -9.78 -2.23
CA THR A 75 27.21 -8.31 -2.20
C THR A 75 27.82 -7.77 -0.89
N VAL A 76 27.47 -8.36 0.26
CA VAL A 76 27.99 -7.98 1.58
C VAL A 76 29.52 -8.18 1.65
N VAL A 77 30.01 -9.31 1.13
CA VAL A 77 31.43 -9.64 1.10
C VAL A 77 32.20 -8.71 0.15
N MET A 78 31.68 -8.51 -1.07
CA MET A 78 32.32 -7.70 -2.11
C MET A 78 32.40 -6.21 -1.72
N LEU A 79 31.34 -5.67 -1.13
CA LEU A 79 31.28 -4.25 -0.77
C LEU A 79 31.75 -3.96 0.66
N ASN A 80 32.03 -4.99 1.45
CA ASN A 80 32.34 -4.89 2.88
C ASN A 80 31.31 -4.04 3.65
N THR A 81 30.04 -4.21 3.36
CA THR A 81 28.92 -3.46 3.96
C THR A 81 27.87 -4.39 4.52
N ARG A 82 27.06 -3.90 5.46
CA ARG A 82 25.92 -4.66 6.00
C ARG A 82 24.74 -4.62 5.03
N ALA A 83 24.01 -5.72 4.94
CA ALA A 83 22.71 -5.76 4.27
C ALA A 83 21.61 -5.99 5.29
N PHE A 84 20.49 -5.31 5.10
CA PHE A 84 19.28 -5.45 5.91
C PHE A 84 18.11 -5.91 5.05
N THR A 85 17.22 -6.71 5.65
CA THR A 85 15.95 -7.12 5.04
C THR A 85 14.87 -7.06 6.10
N SER A 86 13.81 -6.27 5.83
CA SER A 86 12.65 -6.19 6.71
C SER A 86 11.63 -7.29 6.42
N TRP A 87 10.82 -7.61 7.41
CA TRP A 87 9.71 -8.53 7.30
C TRP A 87 8.67 -8.11 6.24
N GLU A 88 8.56 -6.81 5.94
CA GLU A 88 7.65 -6.27 4.91
C GLU A 88 8.05 -6.73 3.50
N LEU A 89 9.36 -6.82 3.23
CA LEU A 89 9.90 -7.31 1.96
C LEU A 89 9.93 -8.84 1.90
N ARG A 90 10.22 -9.46 3.04
CA ARG A 90 10.28 -10.91 3.21
C ARG A 90 9.86 -11.27 4.63
N PRO A 91 8.69 -11.89 4.82
CA PRO A 91 8.14 -12.14 6.14
C PRO A 91 9.08 -12.88 7.09
N TYR A 92 9.83 -13.84 6.58
CA TYR A 92 10.85 -14.61 7.32
C TYR A 92 11.96 -15.10 6.39
N LEU A 93 13.12 -15.34 6.95
CA LEU A 93 14.21 -16.09 6.31
C LEU A 93 14.13 -17.57 6.69
N PHE A 94 14.06 -17.85 7.99
CA PHE A 94 13.88 -19.20 8.54
C PHE A 94 12.41 -19.42 8.90
N ARG A 95 11.89 -20.58 8.54
CA ARG A 95 10.48 -20.90 8.77
C ARG A 95 10.23 -21.40 10.19
N PHE A 96 10.55 -20.55 11.17
CA PHE A 96 10.34 -20.86 12.58
C PHE A 96 8.88 -20.73 12.97
N GLY A 97 8.37 -21.69 13.76
CA GLY A 97 7.05 -21.59 14.33
C GLY A 97 6.95 -20.40 15.28
N SER A 98 5.78 -19.77 15.33
CA SER A 98 5.52 -18.76 16.36
C SER A 98 5.50 -19.44 17.72
N SER A 99 6.36 -19.02 18.67
CA SER A 99 6.42 -19.55 20.02
C SER A 99 5.32 -19.04 20.94
N ARG A 100 4.38 -18.20 20.44
CA ARG A 100 3.33 -17.54 21.22
C ARG A 100 1.97 -18.15 20.96
N PRO A 101 1.41 -18.95 21.90
CA PRO A 101 0.21 -19.77 21.66
C PRO A 101 -1.12 -19.03 21.69
N ILE A 102 -1.22 -17.74 22.04
CA ILE A 102 -2.50 -17.14 22.47
C ILE A 102 -3.03 -16.01 21.57
N THR A 103 -2.21 -15.36 20.75
CA THR A 103 -2.66 -14.18 19.96
C THR A 103 -2.36 -14.24 18.47
N GLY A 104 -1.67 -15.25 17.99
CA GLY A 104 -1.16 -15.28 16.61
C GLY A 104 -2.01 -16.15 15.69
N THR A 105 -2.74 -15.55 14.78
CA THR A 105 -3.33 -16.22 13.60
C THR A 105 -2.27 -16.67 12.59
N LEU A 106 -1.00 -16.44 12.86
CA LEU A 106 0.11 -16.67 11.93
C LEU A 106 0.92 -17.89 12.36
N PRO A 107 1.15 -18.83 11.42
CA PRO A 107 1.86 -20.08 11.72
C PRO A 107 3.38 -19.87 11.93
N TYR A 108 3.95 -18.72 11.51
CA TYR A 108 5.39 -18.48 11.51
C TYR A 108 5.77 -17.13 12.11
N MET A 109 7.00 -17.08 12.68
CA MET A 109 7.65 -15.89 13.22
C MET A 109 7.97 -14.91 12.09
N TYR A 110 7.61 -13.62 12.25
CA TYR A 110 8.11 -12.55 11.38
C TYR A 110 9.54 -12.16 11.74
N GLN A 111 10.39 -11.98 10.74
CA GLN A 111 11.81 -11.78 10.97
C GLN A 111 12.34 -10.55 10.23
N ASN A 112 13.13 -9.74 10.93
CA ASN A 112 14.10 -8.86 10.29
C ASN A 112 15.46 -9.55 10.26
N VAL A 113 16.19 -9.40 9.18
CA VAL A 113 17.50 -10.05 9.02
C VAL A 113 18.55 -9.03 8.65
N THR A 114 19.65 -9.02 9.40
CA THR A 114 20.86 -8.27 9.07
C THR A 114 21.98 -9.24 8.73
N ILE A 115 22.68 -9.01 7.60
CA ILE A 115 23.84 -9.77 7.18
C ILE A 115 25.05 -8.85 7.29
N SER A 116 26.04 -9.23 8.08
CA SER A 116 27.25 -8.46 8.32
C SER A 116 28.50 -9.26 7.94
N PRO A 117 29.48 -8.66 7.25
CA PRO A 117 30.76 -9.32 7.01
C PRO A 117 31.56 -9.41 8.32
N LEU A 118 32.28 -10.49 8.51
CA LEU A 118 33.22 -10.66 9.61
C LEU A 118 34.61 -10.68 9.04
N ALA A 119 35.40 -9.62 9.34
CA ALA A 119 36.78 -9.50 8.91
C ALA A 119 37.72 -10.28 9.84
N GLU A 120 38.67 -10.97 9.26
CA GLU A 120 39.82 -11.55 9.96
C GLU A 120 40.82 -10.43 10.36
N PRO A 121 41.82 -10.71 11.22
CA PRO A 121 42.82 -9.71 11.61
C PRO A 121 43.64 -9.16 10.42
N ASP A 122 43.73 -9.89 9.33
CA ASP A 122 44.38 -9.47 8.09
C ASP A 122 43.49 -8.61 7.18
N GLY A 123 42.25 -8.31 7.61
CA GLY A 123 41.26 -7.55 6.84
C GLY A 123 40.51 -8.37 5.80
N THR A 124 40.82 -9.66 5.62
CA THR A 124 40.08 -10.52 4.69
C THR A 124 38.71 -10.92 5.28
N ILE A 125 37.69 -11.01 4.45
CA ILE A 125 36.36 -11.49 4.87
C ILE A 125 36.25 -12.97 4.51
N LYS A 126 36.19 -13.83 5.51
CA LYS A 126 36.02 -15.27 5.35
C LYS A 126 34.73 -15.80 5.89
N ARG A 127 33.97 -14.97 6.64
CA ARG A 127 32.72 -15.35 7.28
C ARG A 127 31.74 -14.20 7.21
N VAL A 128 30.46 -14.53 7.31
CA VAL A 128 29.37 -13.58 7.46
C VAL A 128 28.53 -13.94 8.66
N CYS A 129 28.02 -12.95 9.36
CA CYS A 129 27.08 -13.12 10.46
C CYS A 129 25.66 -12.71 10.00
N LEU A 130 24.72 -13.63 10.11
CA LEU A 130 23.29 -13.34 9.97
C LEU A 130 22.72 -13.13 11.38
N MET A 131 22.11 -11.97 11.59
CA MET A 131 21.36 -11.64 12.81
C MET A 131 19.87 -11.68 12.47
N VAL A 132 19.13 -12.56 13.15
CA VAL A 132 17.69 -12.79 12.95
C VAL A 132 16.94 -12.23 14.13
N TYR A 133 16.12 -11.22 13.89
CA TYR A 133 15.32 -10.56 14.92
C TYR A 133 13.87 -11.03 14.83
N ASP A 134 13.31 -11.53 15.92
CA ASP A 134 11.87 -11.74 16.04
C ASP A 134 11.16 -10.39 16.14
N VAL A 135 10.36 -10.07 15.12
CA VAL A 135 9.56 -8.84 15.07
C VAL A 135 8.07 -9.14 14.97
N THR A 136 7.67 -10.35 15.38
CA THR A 136 6.29 -10.85 15.26
C THR A 136 5.29 -9.92 15.93
N ASP A 137 5.58 -9.41 17.13
CA ASP A 137 4.65 -8.50 17.82
C ASP A 137 4.45 -7.19 17.08
N VAL A 138 5.55 -6.62 16.60
CA VAL A 138 5.50 -5.36 15.82
C VAL A 138 4.74 -5.56 14.52
N ALA A 139 5.00 -6.67 13.83
CA ALA A 139 4.34 -7.02 12.59
C ALA A 139 2.83 -7.27 12.80
N CYS A 140 2.44 -8.05 13.81
CA CYS A 140 1.05 -8.30 14.15
C CYS A 140 0.31 -7.01 14.51
N SER A 141 0.86 -6.19 15.40
CA SER A 141 0.25 -4.91 15.81
C SER A 141 0.04 -3.97 14.62
N ARG A 142 1.00 -3.93 13.68
CA ARG A 142 0.88 -3.11 12.48
C ARG A 142 -0.21 -3.64 11.54
N ILE A 143 -0.25 -4.94 11.30
CA ILE A 143 -1.28 -5.57 10.45
C ILE A 143 -2.67 -5.35 11.06
N GLU A 144 -2.83 -5.54 12.37
CA GLU A 144 -4.11 -5.30 13.07
C GLU A 144 -4.54 -3.83 12.97
N LEU A 145 -3.62 -2.90 13.14
CA LEU A 145 -3.89 -1.47 13.00
C LEU A 145 -4.31 -1.11 11.57
N GLU A 146 -3.64 -1.65 10.57
CA GLU A 146 -4.00 -1.44 9.16
C GLU A 146 -5.37 -2.02 8.84
N GLN A 147 -5.70 -3.20 9.36
CA GLN A 147 -7.01 -3.82 9.22
C GLN A 147 -8.11 -3.02 9.94
N ALA A 148 -7.87 -2.56 11.17
CA ALA A 148 -8.81 -1.72 11.91
C ALA A 148 -9.07 -0.38 11.19
N ASN A 149 -8.02 0.26 10.66
CA ASN A 149 -8.15 1.47 9.85
C ASN A 149 -8.94 1.23 8.56
N ALA A 150 -8.71 0.11 7.89
CA ALA A 150 -9.46 -0.27 6.69
C ALA A 150 -10.95 -0.48 7.01
N GLN A 151 -11.26 -1.14 8.14
CA GLN A 151 -12.63 -1.32 8.62
C GLN A 151 -13.31 0.01 8.99
N LEU A 152 -12.61 0.90 9.70
CA LEU A 152 -13.10 2.24 10.02
C LEU A 152 -13.37 3.07 8.76
N ASN A 153 -12.50 3.01 7.77
CA ASN A 153 -12.69 3.67 6.49
C ASN A 153 -13.87 3.07 5.70
N CYS A 154 -14.11 1.77 5.83
CA CYS A 154 -15.29 1.11 5.22
C CYS A 154 -16.59 1.48 5.93
N LEU A 155 -16.57 1.73 7.25
CA LEU A 155 -17.71 2.19 8.04
C LEU A 155 -17.99 3.69 7.81
N SER A 156 -16.99 4.50 7.51
CA SER A 156 -17.18 5.89 7.11
C SER A 156 -17.69 5.94 5.68
N LYS A 157 -18.94 6.35 5.47
CA LYS A 157 -19.56 6.49 4.14
C LYS A 157 -19.09 7.73 3.38
N THR A 158 -18.34 8.61 4.02
CA THR A 158 -17.95 9.90 3.46
C THR A 158 -16.43 10.06 3.36
N ASP A 159 -15.97 10.76 2.32
CA ASP A 159 -14.62 11.24 2.18
C ASP A 159 -14.30 12.32 3.22
N ASN A 160 -13.16 12.25 3.87
CA ASN A 160 -12.78 13.14 4.97
C ASN A 160 -12.58 14.60 4.55
N LEU A 161 -12.08 14.84 3.34
CA LEU A 161 -11.77 16.18 2.83
C LEU A 161 -13.02 16.88 2.30
N THR A 162 -13.82 16.15 1.52
CA THR A 162 -14.95 16.71 0.79
C THR A 162 -16.29 16.50 1.47
N LYS A 163 -16.40 15.55 2.41
CA LYS A 163 -17.67 15.11 3.04
C LYS A 163 -18.72 14.60 2.02
N LEU A 164 -18.31 14.34 0.77
CA LEU A 164 -19.11 13.57 -0.21
C LEU A 164 -19.02 12.08 0.11
N LEU A 165 -19.79 11.25 -0.58
CA LEU A 165 -19.61 9.81 -0.48
C LEU A 165 -18.16 9.43 -0.82
N ASN A 166 -17.57 8.54 -0.04
CA ASN A 166 -16.33 7.92 -0.43
C ASN A 166 -16.57 6.90 -1.55
N ARG A 167 -15.50 6.45 -2.21
CA ARG A 167 -15.60 5.50 -3.32
C ARG A 167 -16.44 4.27 -3.01
N GLY A 168 -16.24 3.63 -1.85
CA GLY A 168 -16.96 2.39 -1.50
C GLY A 168 -18.47 2.62 -1.29
N ALA A 169 -18.84 3.70 -0.61
CA ALA A 169 -20.24 4.06 -0.43
C ALA A 169 -20.90 4.47 -1.75
N TRP A 170 -20.19 5.20 -2.60
CA TRP A 170 -20.68 5.60 -3.91
C TRP A 170 -20.85 4.39 -4.85
N GLU A 171 -19.90 3.45 -4.89
CA GLU A 171 -20.02 2.19 -5.66
C GLU A 171 -21.22 1.34 -5.20
N SER A 172 -21.56 1.39 -3.91
CA SER A 172 -22.79 0.74 -3.40
C SER A 172 -24.05 1.37 -3.99
N HIS A 173 -24.11 2.69 -4.12
CA HIS A 173 -25.21 3.39 -4.80
C HIS A 173 -25.23 3.08 -6.29
N LEU A 174 -24.07 3.01 -6.97
CA LEU A 174 -23.97 2.63 -8.37
C LEU A 174 -24.61 1.26 -8.63
N ASN A 175 -24.29 0.26 -7.81
CA ASN A 175 -24.88 -1.06 -7.92
C ASN A 175 -26.38 -1.04 -7.66
N SER A 176 -26.84 -0.28 -6.66
CA SER A 176 -28.25 -0.16 -6.32
C SER A 176 -29.05 0.48 -7.44
N GLU A 177 -28.57 1.55 -8.06
CA GLU A 177 -29.26 2.23 -9.18
C GLU A 177 -29.22 1.36 -10.46
N PHE A 178 -28.15 0.59 -10.69
CA PHE A 178 -28.11 -0.37 -11.79
C PHE A 178 -29.21 -1.45 -11.63
N GLU A 179 -29.35 -2.04 -10.43
CA GLU A 179 -30.39 -3.03 -10.18
C GLU A 179 -31.80 -2.40 -10.23
N ARG A 180 -31.94 -1.14 -9.79
CA ARG A 180 -33.18 -0.39 -9.92
C ARG A 180 -33.58 -0.16 -11.38
N PHE A 181 -32.64 0.23 -12.23
CA PHE A 181 -32.83 0.36 -13.67
C PHE A 181 -33.28 -0.96 -14.30
N ARG A 182 -32.59 -2.06 -13.97
CA ARG A 182 -32.96 -3.39 -14.49
C ARG A 182 -34.39 -3.80 -14.15
N ARG A 183 -34.88 -3.36 -12.99
CA ARG A 183 -36.21 -3.71 -12.50
C ARG A 183 -37.31 -2.80 -13.05
N TYR A 184 -37.04 -1.51 -13.15
CA TYR A 184 -38.10 -0.51 -13.43
C TYR A 184 -37.90 0.21 -14.77
N GLY A 185 -36.71 0.22 -15.32
CA GLY A 185 -36.41 0.83 -16.63
C GLY A 185 -36.40 2.37 -16.62
N HIS A 186 -36.31 3.01 -15.45
CA HIS A 186 -36.18 4.48 -15.38
C HIS A 186 -34.79 4.94 -15.82
N ASP A 187 -34.74 6.05 -16.54
CA ASP A 187 -33.47 6.63 -16.98
C ASP A 187 -32.55 6.91 -15.79
N CYS A 188 -31.27 6.60 -15.96
CA CYS A 188 -30.25 6.93 -14.98
C CYS A 188 -28.95 7.21 -15.71
N THR A 189 -28.33 8.35 -15.42
CA THR A 189 -27.08 8.78 -16.06
C THR A 189 -25.96 8.93 -15.04
N LEU A 190 -24.80 8.43 -15.39
CA LEU A 190 -23.56 8.52 -14.65
C LEU A 190 -22.67 9.60 -15.26
N ILE A 191 -22.05 10.40 -14.43
CA ILE A 191 -21.02 11.38 -14.80
C ILE A 191 -19.74 11.03 -14.05
N MET A 192 -18.64 10.79 -14.77
CA MET A 192 -17.29 10.81 -14.23
C MET A 192 -16.68 12.18 -14.50
N LEU A 193 -15.99 12.75 -13.53
CA LEU A 193 -15.44 14.09 -13.56
C LEU A 193 -14.04 14.11 -12.98
N ASP A 194 -13.13 14.90 -13.59
CA ASP A 194 -11.76 15.03 -13.14
C ASP A 194 -11.27 16.49 -13.29
N ILE A 195 -10.47 16.95 -12.34
CA ILE A 195 -9.90 18.30 -12.33
C ILE A 195 -8.77 18.40 -13.34
N ASP A 196 -8.92 19.26 -14.32
CA ASP A 196 -7.92 19.43 -15.37
C ASP A 196 -6.61 20.00 -14.82
N ASN A 197 -5.49 19.34 -15.16
CA ASN A 197 -4.14 19.76 -14.75
C ASN A 197 -3.93 19.88 -13.23
N PHE A 198 -4.60 19.09 -12.43
CA PHE A 198 -4.54 19.19 -10.95
C PHE A 198 -3.11 19.08 -10.39
N LYS A 199 -2.27 18.21 -10.98
CA LYS A 199 -0.85 18.13 -10.63
C LYS A 199 -0.14 19.48 -10.74
N ARG A 200 -0.43 20.28 -11.78
CA ARG A 200 0.14 21.61 -11.96
C ARG A 200 -0.28 22.56 -10.83
N VAL A 201 -1.51 22.46 -10.36
CA VAL A 201 -1.97 23.26 -9.20
C VAL A 201 -1.14 22.90 -7.97
N ASN A 202 -0.96 21.61 -7.68
CA ASN A 202 -0.14 21.17 -6.56
C ASN A 202 1.34 21.60 -6.69
N ASP A 203 1.92 21.42 -7.87
CA ASP A 203 3.33 21.74 -8.13
C ASP A 203 3.61 23.25 -8.01
N GLN A 204 2.65 24.10 -8.42
CA GLN A 204 2.81 25.55 -8.43
C GLN A 204 2.42 26.22 -7.11
N TYR A 205 1.37 25.75 -6.42
CA TYR A 205 0.75 26.41 -5.28
C TYR A 205 0.77 25.59 -3.99
N GLY A 206 1.29 24.35 -4.06
CA GLY A 206 1.36 23.42 -2.95
C GLY A 206 0.08 22.58 -2.73
N HIS A 207 0.21 21.51 -1.97
CA HIS A 207 -0.88 20.57 -1.71
C HIS A 207 -2.09 21.18 -1.01
N GLN A 208 -1.87 22.20 -0.16
CA GLN A 208 -2.97 22.88 0.51
C GLN A 208 -3.90 23.59 -0.49
N ALA A 209 -3.34 24.20 -1.54
CA ALA A 209 -4.10 24.82 -2.61
C ALA A 209 -4.89 23.77 -3.44
N GLY A 210 -4.30 22.61 -3.66
CA GLY A 210 -5.01 21.47 -4.26
C GLY A 210 -6.19 21.01 -3.41
N ASP A 211 -6.01 20.92 -2.09
CA ASP A 211 -7.10 20.58 -1.17
C ASP A 211 -8.22 21.63 -1.19
N ASP A 212 -7.89 22.91 -1.32
CA ASP A 212 -8.88 23.99 -1.42
C ASP A 212 -9.68 23.91 -2.73
N VAL A 213 -9.03 23.56 -3.84
CA VAL A 213 -9.68 23.27 -5.13
C VAL A 213 -10.62 22.08 -5.02
N ILE A 214 -10.20 20.99 -4.39
CA ILE A 214 -11.03 19.79 -4.16
C ILE A 214 -12.25 20.13 -3.30
N ARG A 215 -12.10 20.89 -2.22
CA ARG A 215 -13.24 21.33 -1.36
C ARG A 215 -14.20 22.22 -2.13
N HIS A 216 -13.69 23.18 -2.90
CA HIS A 216 -14.49 24.06 -3.72
C HIS A 216 -15.31 23.30 -4.75
N LEU A 217 -14.70 22.31 -5.45
CA LEU A 217 -15.42 21.45 -6.38
C LEU A 217 -16.57 20.69 -5.71
N ALA A 218 -16.31 20.08 -4.56
CA ALA A 218 -17.31 19.36 -3.80
C ALA A 218 -18.50 20.25 -3.40
N GLU A 219 -18.23 21.50 -2.99
CA GLU A 219 -19.29 22.46 -2.63
C GLU A 219 -20.07 22.92 -3.86
N THR A 220 -19.37 23.18 -4.96
CA THR A 220 -20.04 23.53 -6.24
C THR A 220 -20.95 22.38 -6.72
N MET A 221 -20.51 21.14 -6.59
CA MET A 221 -21.36 19.98 -6.89
C MET A 221 -22.63 19.96 -6.03
N ARG A 222 -22.52 20.20 -4.71
CA ARG A 222 -23.69 20.24 -3.82
C ARG A 222 -24.68 21.33 -4.20
N THR A 223 -24.19 22.49 -4.63
CA THR A 223 -25.08 23.59 -5.01
C THR A 223 -25.73 23.42 -6.37
N CYS A 224 -25.05 22.74 -7.29
CA CYS A 224 -25.53 22.50 -8.65
C CYS A 224 -26.46 21.27 -8.77
N LEU A 225 -26.42 20.35 -7.82
CA LEU A 225 -27.07 19.03 -7.91
C LEU A 225 -28.15 18.87 -6.86
N ARG A 226 -29.07 17.91 -7.08
CA ARG A 226 -30.21 17.66 -6.19
C ARG A 226 -29.78 16.78 -5.01
N SER A 227 -30.52 16.81 -3.93
CA SER A 227 -30.31 15.92 -2.78
C SER A 227 -30.54 14.44 -3.09
N THR A 228 -31.20 14.11 -4.18
CA THR A 228 -31.43 12.75 -4.69
C THR A 228 -30.27 12.23 -5.52
N ASP A 229 -29.34 13.10 -5.96
CA ASP A 229 -28.21 12.72 -6.76
C ASP A 229 -27.09 12.19 -5.84
N HIS A 230 -26.38 11.14 -6.28
CA HIS A 230 -25.34 10.54 -5.45
C HIS A 230 -23.97 11.08 -5.86
N LEU A 231 -23.43 11.95 -5.03
CA LEU A 231 -22.13 12.61 -5.24
C LEU A 231 -21.02 11.89 -4.49
N GLY A 232 -19.95 11.52 -5.17
CA GLY A 232 -18.80 10.83 -4.56
C GLY A 232 -17.46 11.37 -5.01
N ARG A 233 -16.48 11.28 -4.13
CA ARG A 233 -15.07 11.39 -4.50
C ARG A 233 -14.55 10.01 -4.84
N TYR A 234 -14.23 9.79 -6.12
CA TYR A 234 -13.86 8.48 -6.63
C TYR A 234 -12.37 8.20 -6.51
N GLY A 235 -11.53 9.23 -6.68
CA GLY A 235 -10.07 9.18 -6.57
C GLY A 235 -9.49 10.44 -5.93
N GLY A 236 -8.21 10.68 -6.13
CA GLY A 236 -7.53 11.86 -5.62
C GLY A 236 -8.16 13.17 -6.09
N GLU A 237 -8.32 13.31 -7.40
CA GLU A 237 -8.88 14.47 -8.12
C GLU A 237 -10.11 14.10 -8.96
N GLU A 238 -10.58 12.85 -8.82
CA GLU A 238 -11.68 12.28 -9.58
C GLU A 238 -12.96 12.25 -8.74
N PHE A 239 -14.05 12.63 -9.36
CA PHE A 239 -15.39 12.65 -8.76
C PHE A 239 -16.39 11.90 -9.64
N ALA A 240 -17.42 11.41 -9.02
CA ALA A 240 -18.44 10.65 -9.70
C ALA A 240 -19.85 11.05 -9.23
N ILE A 241 -20.79 11.13 -10.16
CA ILE A 241 -22.17 11.58 -9.91
C ILE A 241 -23.10 10.56 -10.54
N ILE A 242 -24.07 10.07 -9.78
CA ILE A 242 -25.19 9.30 -10.31
C ILE A 242 -26.41 10.20 -10.29
N LEU A 243 -27.08 10.32 -11.41
CA LEU A 243 -28.31 11.10 -11.62
C LEU A 243 -29.50 10.15 -11.82
N PRO A 244 -30.17 9.71 -10.76
CA PRO A 244 -31.39 8.90 -10.89
C PRO A 244 -32.48 9.64 -11.67
N GLU A 245 -33.31 8.90 -12.40
CA GLU A 245 -34.44 9.41 -13.16
C GLU A 245 -34.08 10.59 -14.07
N THR A 246 -32.88 10.52 -14.68
CA THR A 246 -32.35 11.60 -15.53
C THR A 246 -31.87 11.02 -16.87
N SER A 247 -32.43 11.50 -17.97
CA SER A 247 -32.04 11.15 -19.31
C SER A 247 -30.68 11.73 -19.67
N LEU A 248 -30.07 11.28 -20.78
CA LEU A 248 -28.80 11.82 -21.27
C LEU A 248 -28.89 13.33 -21.53
N GLU A 249 -29.98 13.80 -22.14
CA GLU A 249 -30.19 15.23 -22.44
C GLU A 249 -30.26 16.06 -21.14
N GLY A 250 -30.98 15.59 -20.12
CA GLY A 250 -31.06 16.23 -18.82
C GLY A 250 -29.68 16.26 -18.12
N ALA A 251 -28.95 15.16 -18.21
CA ALA A 251 -27.61 15.07 -17.66
C ALA A 251 -26.61 16.00 -18.35
N CYS A 252 -26.69 16.15 -19.69
CA CYS A 252 -25.88 17.11 -20.44
C CYS A 252 -26.09 18.55 -19.97
N VAL A 253 -27.35 18.95 -19.71
CA VAL A 253 -27.64 20.30 -19.17
C VAL A 253 -27.02 20.50 -17.79
N ILE A 254 -27.13 19.49 -16.92
CA ILE A 254 -26.54 19.54 -15.58
C ILE A 254 -25.02 19.59 -15.66
N ALA A 255 -24.41 18.73 -16.47
CA ALA A 255 -22.95 18.65 -16.64
C ALA A 255 -22.37 19.95 -17.19
N GLU A 256 -23.00 20.56 -18.20
CA GLU A 256 -22.55 21.81 -18.80
C GLU A 256 -22.68 22.99 -17.79
N ARG A 257 -23.78 23.06 -17.07
CA ARG A 257 -23.95 24.04 -15.98
C ARG A 257 -22.84 23.91 -14.94
N LEU A 258 -22.56 22.67 -14.48
CA LEU A 258 -21.51 22.40 -13.52
C LEU A 258 -20.14 22.85 -14.05
N ARG A 259 -19.80 22.44 -15.27
CA ARG A 259 -18.55 22.81 -15.95
C ARG A 259 -18.38 24.33 -16.05
N GLN A 260 -19.40 25.05 -16.50
CA GLN A 260 -19.37 26.51 -16.64
C GLN A 260 -19.23 27.21 -15.28
N THR A 261 -19.97 26.77 -14.26
CA THR A 261 -19.90 27.32 -12.91
C THR A 261 -18.47 27.19 -12.35
N ILE A 262 -17.83 26.02 -12.55
CA ILE A 262 -16.46 25.78 -12.11
C ILE A 262 -15.48 26.64 -12.91
N ALA A 263 -15.58 26.70 -14.21
CA ALA A 263 -14.67 27.47 -15.08
C ALA A 263 -14.71 28.99 -14.82
N GLN A 264 -15.84 29.50 -14.28
CA GLN A 264 -16.02 30.93 -13.92
C GLN A 264 -15.65 31.24 -12.48
N ALA A 265 -15.44 30.22 -11.65
CA ALA A 265 -15.17 30.41 -10.24
C ALA A 265 -13.69 30.73 -9.97
N GLU A 266 -13.45 31.53 -8.94
CA GLU A 266 -12.14 31.75 -8.36
C GLU A 266 -12.07 31.15 -6.96
N VAL A 267 -11.08 30.27 -6.75
CA VAL A 267 -10.81 29.68 -5.45
C VAL A 267 -9.75 30.51 -4.73
N ARG A 268 -10.08 31.01 -3.56
CA ARG A 268 -9.13 31.71 -2.70
C ARG A 268 -8.35 30.70 -1.87
N SER A 269 -7.05 30.61 -2.10
CA SER A 269 -6.13 29.83 -1.29
C SER A 269 -5.00 30.70 -0.81
N HIS A 270 -4.78 30.78 0.52
CA HIS A 270 -3.77 31.53 1.25
C HIS A 270 -3.36 32.88 0.59
N ASN A 271 -2.59 32.88 -0.49
CA ASN A 271 -2.03 34.08 -1.14
C ASN A 271 -2.33 34.15 -2.65
N ALA A 272 -3.24 33.32 -3.18
CA ALA A 272 -3.53 33.29 -4.61
C ALA A 272 -5.02 33.04 -4.87
N ASN A 273 -5.51 33.71 -5.94
CA ASN A 273 -6.78 33.32 -6.56
C ASN A 273 -6.47 32.32 -7.66
N LEU A 274 -7.13 31.15 -7.60
CA LEU A 274 -6.91 30.04 -8.51
C LEU A 274 -8.14 29.83 -9.35
N SER A 275 -7.95 29.65 -10.66
CA SER A 275 -8.98 29.18 -11.57
C SER A 275 -8.62 27.78 -12.08
N TYR A 276 -9.60 26.94 -12.19
CA TYR A 276 -9.42 25.58 -12.70
C TYR A 276 -10.60 25.17 -13.57
N THR A 277 -10.45 24.12 -14.33
CA THR A 277 -11.49 23.54 -15.15
C THR A 277 -11.65 22.05 -14.86
N VAL A 278 -12.73 21.49 -15.37
CA VAL A 278 -13.01 20.06 -15.23
C VAL A 278 -13.39 19.48 -16.57
N SER A 279 -13.02 18.22 -16.78
CA SER A 279 -13.50 17.40 -17.89
C SER A 279 -14.52 16.40 -17.35
N LEU A 280 -15.55 16.10 -18.15
CA LEU A 280 -16.66 15.23 -17.76
C LEU A 280 -16.92 14.16 -18.83
N GLY A 281 -17.18 12.95 -18.38
CA GLY A 281 -17.62 11.83 -19.20
C GLY A 281 -18.98 11.33 -18.74
N LEU A 282 -19.94 11.22 -19.64
CA LEU A 282 -21.33 10.85 -19.36
C LEU A 282 -21.66 9.49 -19.97
N ALA A 283 -22.38 8.67 -19.24
CA ALA A 283 -22.95 7.42 -19.75
C ALA A 283 -24.34 7.20 -19.15
N THR A 284 -25.32 6.94 -20.00
CA THR A 284 -26.69 6.61 -19.58
C THR A 284 -26.89 5.10 -19.63
N LEU A 285 -27.65 4.56 -18.68
CA LEU A 285 -28.01 3.15 -18.66
C LEU A 285 -28.90 2.78 -19.83
N HIS A 286 -28.57 1.69 -20.48
CA HIS A 286 -29.35 1.07 -21.55
C HIS A 286 -29.63 -0.40 -21.23
N LYS A 287 -30.71 -0.95 -21.84
CA LYS A 287 -31.07 -2.37 -21.66
C LYS A 287 -29.95 -3.37 -22.00
N GLN A 288 -29.01 -2.95 -22.82
CA GLN A 288 -27.85 -3.76 -23.25
C GLN A 288 -26.67 -3.64 -22.28
N THR A 289 -26.68 -2.74 -21.29
CA THR A 289 -25.61 -2.60 -20.32
C THR A 289 -25.60 -3.83 -19.41
N ALA A 290 -24.52 -4.63 -19.48
CA ALA A 290 -24.47 -5.94 -18.82
C ALA A 290 -24.19 -5.84 -17.32
N SER A 291 -23.51 -4.79 -16.85
CA SER A 291 -23.14 -4.62 -15.45
C SER A 291 -22.92 -3.14 -15.08
N SER A 292 -22.98 -2.84 -13.78
CA SER A 292 -22.62 -1.51 -13.25
C SER A 292 -21.17 -1.13 -13.56
N GLN A 293 -20.26 -2.11 -13.63
CA GLN A 293 -18.85 -1.90 -14.01
C GLN A 293 -18.71 -1.51 -15.49
N GLN A 294 -19.54 -2.08 -16.38
CA GLN A 294 -19.58 -1.67 -17.78
C GLN A 294 -20.08 -0.23 -17.90
N TRP A 295 -21.11 0.12 -17.17
CA TRP A 295 -21.65 1.48 -17.14
C TRP A 295 -20.60 2.49 -16.67
N LEU A 296 -19.90 2.19 -15.56
CA LEU A 296 -18.81 3.00 -15.07
C LEU A 296 -17.70 3.18 -16.11
N ARG A 297 -17.26 2.09 -16.74
CA ARG A 297 -16.23 2.12 -17.76
C ARG A 297 -16.61 2.98 -18.97
N GLN A 298 -17.88 2.95 -19.40
CA GLN A 298 -18.35 3.81 -20.48
C GLN A 298 -18.22 5.30 -20.16
N ALA A 299 -18.55 5.70 -18.92
CA ALA A 299 -18.38 7.08 -18.47
C ALA A 299 -16.90 7.48 -18.36
N ASP A 300 -16.05 6.58 -17.90
CA ASP A 300 -14.60 6.79 -17.80
C ASP A 300 -13.94 6.93 -19.18
N GLU A 301 -14.31 6.09 -20.15
CA GLU A 301 -13.86 6.19 -21.55
C GLU A 301 -14.28 7.54 -22.18
N ALA A 302 -15.49 8.03 -21.87
CA ALA A 302 -15.96 9.34 -22.33
C ALA A 302 -15.18 10.48 -21.64
N LEU A 303 -14.89 10.38 -20.35
CA LEU A 303 -14.02 11.32 -19.62
C LEU A 303 -12.61 11.37 -20.20
N TYR A 304 -12.04 10.21 -20.47
CA TYR A 304 -10.73 10.11 -21.12
C TYR A 304 -10.72 10.80 -22.48
N ALA A 305 -11.73 10.58 -23.29
CA ALA A 305 -11.88 11.26 -24.58
C ALA A 305 -12.00 12.78 -24.40
N ALA A 306 -12.76 13.28 -23.42
CA ALA A 306 -12.89 14.70 -23.11
C ALA A 306 -11.54 15.35 -22.75
N LYS A 307 -10.73 14.66 -21.93
CA LYS A 307 -9.38 15.11 -21.59
C LYS A 307 -8.47 15.21 -22.82
N HIS A 308 -8.56 14.25 -23.74
CA HIS A 308 -7.74 14.25 -24.97
C HIS A 308 -8.24 15.22 -26.06
N ALA A 309 -9.52 15.53 -26.09
CA ALA A 309 -10.10 16.48 -27.02
C ALA A 309 -9.90 17.97 -26.65
N GLY A 310 -9.09 18.25 -25.62
CA GLY A 310 -8.72 19.63 -25.24
C GLY A 310 -9.11 20.03 -23.83
N LYS A 311 -9.68 19.11 -23.02
CA LYS A 311 -10.11 19.38 -21.63
C LYS A 311 -11.26 20.39 -21.56
N ASN A 312 -11.69 20.75 -20.34
CA ASN A 312 -12.75 21.72 -20.09
C ASN A 312 -13.99 21.50 -20.95
N GLN A 313 -14.44 20.27 -21.06
CA GLN A 313 -15.59 19.84 -21.87
C GLN A 313 -16.22 18.58 -21.34
N MET A 314 -17.39 18.28 -21.81
CA MET A 314 -18.06 17.00 -21.58
C MET A 314 -18.18 16.20 -22.85
N LEU A 315 -18.08 14.88 -22.75
CA LEU A 315 -18.39 13.94 -23.82
C LEU A 315 -19.32 12.83 -23.31
N CYS A 316 -20.12 12.30 -24.23
CA CYS A 316 -21.08 11.24 -23.91
C CYS A 316 -20.58 9.92 -24.51
N ALA A 317 -20.74 8.82 -23.77
CA ALA A 317 -20.46 7.48 -24.27
C ALA A 317 -21.43 7.12 -25.40
N GLY A 318 -20.89 6.57 -26.50
CA GLY A 318 -21.69 6.07 -27.61
C GLY A 318 -22.19 7.11 -28.63
N LEU A 319 -21.66 8.34 -28.57
CA LEU A 319 -21.82 9.35 -29.63
C LEU A 319 -20.58 9.41 -30.51
#